data_b8cb4874c08038cbdfb34201ba8aa79e
#
_entry.id   b8cb4874c08038cbdfb34201ba8aa79e
#
_cell.length_a   1.000
_cell.length_b   1.000
_cell.length_c   1.000
_cell.angle_alpha   90.00
_cell.angle_beta   90.00
_cell.angle_gamma   90.00
#
_symmetry.space_group_name_H-M   'P 1'
#
loop_
_entity.id
_entity.type
_entity.pdbx_description
1 polymer ?
#
loop_
_entity_poly.entity_id
_entity_poly.type
_entity_poly.pdbx_seq_one_letter_code
_entity_poly.pdbx_strand_id
1 'polypeptide(L)'
;MKPTVLIYSNTKPQSQSIKTELTNKLNKHQIEIVDEREQPDFIISIGGDGTFLSAFHHFEQYIEHSRFVGIHTGHLGFYTDWLSDEVDAVVDGLLNASDQSVSYPLLNVEIYLEDGRCKKMLALNEFSIRSTMGTMVSDVYIKDHFFETFRGDGISISTPTGSTGLNKSLGGAVIHPRLDAIQMTEMASINNRVYRTLSSPIIIPSDEWFTLKPENTQSAILSVDNQSWLNYEVSKVTCQVAKQRIHFGSFKHTHFWDRVENAFIGRKQSL
;
A
#
# COMPACT_ATOMS: atom_id res chain seq x y z
N MET A 1 -24.60 -18.34 6.41
CA MET A 1 -24.36 -18.51 4.96
C MET A 1 -22.89 -18.75 4.78
N LYS A 2 -22.42 -19.55 3.80
CA LYS A 2 -21.00 -19.67 3.53
C LYS A 2 -20.52 -18.41 2.84
N PRO A 3 -19.26 -17.98 3.03
CA PRO A 3 -18.75 -16.77 2.39
C PRO A 3 -18.53 -16.98 0.89
N THR A 4 -18.59 -15.90 0.13
CA THR A 4 -18.19 -15.84 -1.27
C THR A 4 -16.73 -15.41 -1.38
N VAL A 5 -16.00 -15.97 -2.34
CA VAL A 5 -14.55 -15.79 -2.49
C VAL A 5 -14.19 -15.41 -3.92
N LEU A 6 -13.32 -14.42 -4.08
CA LEU A 6 -12.65 -14.09 -5.32
C LEU A 6 -11.15 -14.39 -5.19
N ILE A 7 -10.54 -15.02 -6.21
CA ILE A 7 -9.14 -15.43 -6.17
C ILE A 7 -8.33 -14.65 -7.23
N TYR A 8 -7.36 -13.88 -6.77
CA TYR A 8 -6.38 -13.18 -7.60
C TYR A 8 -5.00 -13.84 -7.46
N SER A 9 -4.30 -14.06 -8.56
CA SER A 9 -2.96 -14.64 -8.53
C SER A 9 -2.10 -14.08 -9.66
N ASN A 10 -0.79 -14.01 -9.45
CA ASN A 10 0.13 -13.75 -10.55
C ASN A 10 0.29 -14.99 -11.44
N THR A 11 0.97 -14.82 -12.57
CA THR A 11 1.14 -15.86 -13.62
C THR A 11 2.26 -16.86 -13.33
N LYS A 12 2.95 -16.76 -12.18
CA LYS A 12 4.04 -17.69 -11.83
C LYS A 12 3.49 -19.10 -11.60
N PRO A 13 4.19 -20.15 -12.06
CA PRO A 13 3.72 -21.54 -11.95
C PRO A 13 3.30 -21.95 -10.53
N GLN A 14 4.08 -21.54 -9.53
CA GLN A 14 3.78 -21.83 -8.13
C GLN A 14 2.46 -21.20 -7.67
N SER A 15 2.21 -19.92 -8.01
CA SER A 15 0.96 -19.23 -7.67
C SER A 15 -0.23 -19.88 -8.36
N GLN A 16 -0.07 -20.34 -9.61
CA GLN A 16 -1.13 -21.02 -10.35
C GLN A 16 -1.43 -22.41 -9.78
N SER A 17 -0.41 -23.14 -9.32
CA SER A 17 -0.59 -24.43 -8.61
C SER A 17 -1.42 -24.27 -7.34
N ILE A 18 -1.06 -23.26 -6.52
CA ILE A 18 -1.80 -22.97 -5.27
C ILE A 18 -3.22 -22.50 -5.56
N LYS A 19 -3.41 -21.66 -6.60
CA LYS A 19 -4.75 -21.26 -7.05
C LYS A 19 -5.61 -22.47 -7.39
N THR A 20 -5.07 -23.43 -8.14
CA THR A 20 -5.77 -24.68 -8.51
C THR A 20 -6.12 -25.50 -7.28
N GLU A 21 -5.17 -25.68 -6.35
CA GLU A 21 -5.38 -26.39 -5.10
C GLU A 21 -6.48 -25.75 -4.25
N LEU A 22 -6.38 -24.43 -4.03
CA LEU A 22 -7.37 -23.67 -3.28
C LEU A 22 -8.76 -23.77 -3.91
N THR A 23 -8.86 -23.60 -5.25
CA THR A 23 -10.12 -23.74 -5.99
C THR A 23 -10.77 -25.10 -5.75
N ASN A 24 -10.00 -26.20 -5.84
CA ASN A 24 -10.51 -27.55 -5.62
C ASN A 24 -11.02 -27.74 -4.18
N LYS A 25 -10.30 -27.19 -3.18
CA LYS A 25 -10.69 -27.29 -1.78
C LYS A 25 -11.94 -26.43 -1.48
N LEU A 26 -12.04 -25.20 -2.01
CA LEU A 26 -13.23 -24.36 -1.88
C LEU A 26 -14.47 -25.06 -2.46
N ASN A 27 -14.35 -25.63 -3.67
CA ASN A 27 -15.43 -26.38 -4.31
C ASN A 27 -15.86 -27.59 -3.47
N LYS A 28 -14.91 -28.37 -2.92
CA LYS A 28 -15.20 -29.50 -2.03
C LYS A 28 -16.00 -29.08 -0.79
N HIS A 29 -15.74 -27.90 -0.26
CA HIS A 29 -16.46 -27.33 0.87
C HIS A 29 -17.69 -26.51 0.45
N GLN A 30 -18.05 -26.49 -0.85
CA GLN A 30 -19.18 -25.71 -1.39
C GLN A 30 -19.13 -24.23 -1.00
N ILE A 31 -17.91 -23.67 -1.00
CA ILE A 31 -17.68 -22.22 -0.91
C ILE A 31 -17.73 -21.67 -2.33
N GLU A 32 -18.55 -20.67 -2.54
CA GLU A 32 -18.77 -20.07 -3.86
C GLU A 32 -17.57 -19.21 -4.27
N ILE A 33 -17.07 -19.45 -5.47
CA ILE A 33 -16.03 -18.62 -6.10
C ILE A 33 -16.75 -17.74 -7.10
N VAL A 34 -16.76 -16.43 -6.83
CA VAL A 34 -17.50 -15.45 -7.65
C VAL A 34 -16.64 -14.87 -8.75
N ASP A 35 -17.31 -14.32 -9.78
CA ASP A 35 -16.69 -13.55 -10.88
C ASP A 35 -16.23 -12.17 -10.39
N GLU A 36 -15.30 -11.54 -11.11
CA GLU A 36 -14.76 -10.20 -10.80
C GLU A 36 -15.81 -9.08 -10.80
N ARG A 37 -16.99 -9.32 -11.33
CA ARG A 37 -18.12 -8.39 -11.38
C ARG A 37 -19.05 -8.49 -10.17
N GLU A 38 -18.85 -9.50 -9.36
CA GLU A 38 -19.66 -9.77 -8.19
C GLU A 38 -18.88 -9.40 -6.94
N GLN A 39 -19.55 -8.77 -5.97
CA GLN A 39 -18.94 -8.39 -4.71
C GLN A 39 -18.68 -9.63 -3.84
N PRO A 40 -17.40 -9.97 -3.56
CA PRO A 40 -17.07 -11.10 -2.70
C PRO A 40 -17.04 -10.69 -1.22
N ASP A 41 -17.21 -11.67 -0.33
CA ASP A 41 -16.90 -11.48 1.10
C ASP A 41 -15.39 -11.46 1.34
N PHE A 42 -14.62 -12.26 0.56
CA PHE A 42 -13.17 -12.34 0.66
C PHE A 42 -12.49 -12.25 -0.70
N ILE A 43 -11.41 -11.49 -0.75
CA ILE A 43 -10.48 -11.43 -1.90
C ILE A 43 -9.18 -12.10 -1.46
N ILE A 44 -8.86 -13.24 -2.07
CA ILE A 44 -7.64 -14.00 -1.78
C ILE A 44 -6.58 -13.70 -2.82
N SER A 45 -5.48 -13.09 -2.39
CA SER A 45 -4.31 -12.81 -3.23
C SER A 45 -3.26 -13.90 -3.05
N ILE A 46 -2.83 -14.55 -4.15
CA ILE A 46 -1.82 -15.61 -4.15
C ILE A 46 -0.56 -15.12 -4.85
N GLY A 47 0.49 -14.87 -4.06
CA GLY A 47 1.76 -14.31 -4.53
C GLY A 47 2.53 -13.64 -3.40
N GLY A 48 3.36 -12.66 -3.73
CA GLY A 48 4.01 -11.78 -2.75
C GLY A 48 3.26 -10.45 -2.58
N ASP A 49 3.85 -9.53 -1.79
CA ASP A 49 3.26 -8.21 -1.53
C ASP A 49 2.94 -7.42 -2.81
N GLY A 50 3.77 -7.51 -3.85
CA GLY A 50 3.46 -6.88 -5.14
C GLY A 50 2.20 -7.44 -5.82
N THR A 51 1.93 -8.75 -5.66
CA THR A 51 0.68 -9.36 -6.14
C THR A 51 -0.51 -8.88 -5.32
N PHE A 52 -0.32 -8.71 -4.02
CA PHE A 52 -1.33 -8.18 -3.12
C PHE A 52 -1.70 -6.73 -3.48
N LEU A 53 -0.71 -5.87 -3.72
CA LEU A 53 -0.94 -4.49 -4.19
C LEU A 53 -1.69 -4.47 -5.53
N SER A 54 -1.36 -5.38 -6.45
CA SER A 54 -2.08 -5.51 -7.71
C SER A 54 -3.54 -5.93 -7.50
N ALA A 55 -3.81 -6.87 -6.59
CA ALA A 55 -5.17 -7.27 -6.23
C ALA A 55 -5.94 -6.10 -5.59
N PHE A 56 -5.31 -5.34 -4.68
CA PHE A 56 -5.89 -4.16 -4.05
C PHE A 56 -6.36 -3.14 -5.11
N HIS A 57 -5.51 -2.76 -6.06
CA HIS A 57 -5.88 -1.80 -7.10
C HIS A 57 -6.89 -2.35 -8.11
N HIS A 58 -6.84 -3.66 -8.39
CA HIS A 58 -7.76 -4.28 -9.34
C HIS A 58 -9.19 -4.35 -8.79
N PHE A 59 -9.33 -4.53 -7.47
CA PHE A 59 -10.61 -4.69 -6.78
C PHE A 59 -10.92 -3.51 -5.84
N GLU A 60 -10.42 -2.31 -6.15
CA GLU A 60 -10.62 -1.11 -5.34
C GLU A 60 -12.09 -0.84 -5.04
N GLN A 61 -13.01 -1.17 -5.96
CA GLN A 61 -14.46 -1.01 -5.77
C GLN A 61 -15.03 -1.87 -4.63
N TYR A 62 -14.33 -2.90 -4.16
CA TYR A 62 -14.81 -3.82 -3.12
C TYR A 62 -14.17 -3.62 -1.75
N ILE A 63 -13.22 -2.68 -1.60
CA ILE A 63 -12.40 -2.54 -0.37
C ILE A 63 -13.21 -2.25 0.89
N GLU A 64 -14.36 -1.58 0.79
CA GLU A 64 -15.21 -1.24 1.93
C GLU A 64 -16.06 -2.43 2.42
N HIS A 65 -16.20 -3.46 1.60
CA HIS A 65 -17.12 -4.58 1.85
C HIS A 65 -16.40 -5.92 1.95
N SER A 66 -15.29 -6.08 1.24
CA SER A 66 -14.55 -7.34 1.18
C SER A 66 -13.34 -7.33 2.11
N ARG A 67 -12.98 -8.50 2.60
CA ARG A 67 -11.78 -8.72 3.40
C ARG A 67 -10.70 -9.35 2.55
N PHE A 68 -9.51 -8.79 2.62
CA PHE A 68 -8.36 -9.30 1.89
C PHE A 68 -7.62 -10.37 2.69
N VAL A 69 -7.17 -11.40 1.99
CA VAL A 69 -6.36 -12.51 2.54
C VAL A 69 -5.18 -12.74 1.60
N GLY A 70 -3.96 -12.73 2.13
CA GLY A 70 -2.75 -12.96 1.34
C GLY A 70 -2.15 -14.34 1.62
N ILE A 71 -1.92 -15.14 0.55
CA ILE A 71 -1.15 -16.40 0.58
C ILE A 71 0.18 -16.17 -0.12
N HIS A 72 1.28 -16.33 0.61
CA HIS A 72 2.62 -16.11 0.08
C HIS A 72 3.18 -17.36 -0.61
N THR A 73 3.83 -17.14 -1.74
CA THR A 73 4.48 -18.22 -2.52
C THR A 73 6.00 -18.28 -2.36
N GLY A 74 6.54 -17.59 -1.36
CA GLY A 74 7.98 -17.54 -1.07
C GLY A 74 8.21 -17.18 0.40
N HIS A 75 8.85 -16.05 0.69
CA HIS A 75 9.05 -15.57 2.05
C HIS A 75 7.87 -14.71 2.50
N LEU A 76 7.48 -14.80 3.78
CA LEU A 76 6.39 -14.05 4.36
C LEU A 76 6.57 -12.54 4.14
N GLY A 77 5.55 -11.90 3.58
CA GLY A 77 5.51 -10.46 3.32
C GLY A 77 4.78 -9.66 4.40
N PHE A 78 4.57 -8.37 4.13
CA PHE A 78 3.82 -7.49 5.03
C PHE A 78 2.30 -7.62 4.89
N TYR A 79 1.82 -8.12 3.74
CA TYR A 79 0.39 -8.26 3.43
C TYR A 79 -0.10 -9.69 3.37
N THR A 80 0.80 -10.66 3.53
CA THR A 80 0.48 -12.07 3.42
C THR A 80 0.64 -12.76 4.76
N ASP A 81 -0.43 -13.35 5.28
CA ASP A 81 -0.46 -14.05 6.57
C ASP A 81 -0.25 -15.55 6.44
N TRP A 82 -0.46 -16.10 5.24
CA TRP A 82 -0.48 -17.53 4.99
C TRP A 82 0.67 -17.93 4.06
N LEU A 83 1.23 -19.09 4.33
CA LEU A 83 2.20 -19.75 3.46
C LEU A 83 1.50 -20.69 2.47
N SER A 84 2.22 -21.09 1.45
CA SER A 84 1.71 -21.95 0.37
C SER A 84 1.28 -23.35 0.81
N ASP A 85 1.82 -23.85 1.92
CA ASP A 85 1.48 -25.15 2.53
C ASP A 85 0.32 -25.08 3.54
N GLU A 86 -0.25 -23.89 3.75
CA GLU A 86 -1.33 -23.65 4.72
C GLU A 86 -2.71 -23.52 4.06
N VAL A 87 -2.90 -23.98 2.82
CA VAL A 87 -4.17 -23.82 2.07
C VAL A 87 -5.37 -24.43 2.80
N ASP A 88 -5.18 -25.58 3.49
CA ASP A 88 -6.26 -26.18 4.29
C ASP A 88 -6.70 -25.27 5.43
N ALA A 89 -5.74 -24.68 6.12
CA ALA A 89 -6.04 -23.78 7.24
C ALA A 89 -6.68 -22.45 6.76
N VAL A 90 -6.38 -21.99 5.52
CA VAL A 90 -7.10 -20.88 4.90
C VAL A 90 -8.58 -21.22 4.70
N VAL A 91 -8.88 -22.41 4.17
CA VAL A 91 -10.27 -22.87 3.96
C VAL A 91 -11.00 -23.02 5.30
N ASP A 92 -10.36 -23.61 6.31
CA ASP A 92 -10.92 -23.70 7.65
C ASP A 92 -11.18 -22.32 8.27
N GLY A 93 -10.26 -21.39 8.06
CA GLY A 93 -10.42 -19.99 8.47
C GLY A 93 -11.64 -19.33 7.82
N LEU A 94 -11.86 -19.52 6.52
CA LEU A 94 -13.02 -19.01 5.80
C LEU A 94 -14.34 -19.59 6.31
N LEU A 95 -14.36 -20.90 6.59
CA LEU A 95 -15.57 -21.60 7.12
C LEU A 95 -15.95 -21.13 8.52
N ASN A 96 -14.95 -20.75 9.33
CA ASN A 96 -15.14 -20.32 10.72
C ASN A 96 -14.96 -18.80 10.88
N ALA A 97 -14.94 -18.05 9.76
CA ALA A 97 -14.68 -16.61 9.79
C ALA A 97 -15.71 -15.89 10.66
N SER A 98 -15.23 -15.21 11.69
CA SER A 98 -16.01 -14.23 12.43
C SER A 98 -16.14 -12.93 11.63
N ASP A 99 -17.10 -12.06 12.02
CA ASP A 99 -17.21 -10.72 11.43
C ASP A 99 -16.05 -9.79 11.81
N GLN A 100 -15.12 -10.26 12.63
CA GLN A 100 -13.95 -9.47 13.03
C GLN A 100 -12.97 -9.33 11.86
N SER A 101 -12.56 -8.10 11.61
CA SER A 101 -11.53 -7.74 10.64
C SER A 101 -10.50 -6.80 11.29
N VAL A 102 -9.28 -6.85 10.80
CA VAL A 102 -8.27 -5.84 11.09
C VAL A 102 -8.30 -4.84 9.94
N SER A 103 -8.44 -3.55 10.24
CA SER A 103 -8.48 -2.51 9.21
C SER A 103 -7.31 -1.55 9.32
N TYR A 104 -6.78 -1.12 8.16
CA TYR A 104 -5.69 -0.18 8.07
C TYR A 104 -6.05 1.04 7.23
N PRO A 105 -5.49 2.22 7.54
CA PRO A 105 -5.74 3.43 6.78
C PRO A 105 -5.10 3.34 5.40
N LEU A 106 -5.73 4.01 4.44
CA LEU A 106 -5.25 4.20 3.08
C LEU A 106 -4.85 5.66 2.87
N LEU A 107 -4.06 5.92 1.84
CA LEU A 107 -3.72 7.26 1.36
C LEU A 107 -4.67 7.63 0.22
N ASN A 108 -5.41 8.72 0.35
CA ASN A 108 -6.08 9.37 -0.78
C ASN A 108 -5.10 10.29 -1.48
N VAL A 109 -4.90 10.07 -2.78
CA VAL A 109 -4.01 10.85 -3.64
C VAL A 109 -4.84 11.54 -4.72
N GLU A 110 -4.81 12.86 -4.76
CA GLU A 110 -5.44 13.65 -5.81
C GLU A 110 -4.36 14.35 -6.63
N ILE A 111 -4.23 13.96 -7.89
CA ILE A 111 -3.25 14.50 -8.85
C ILE A 111 -3.97 15.44 -9.79
N TYR A 112 -3.68 16.74 -9.70
CA TYR A 112 -4.23 17.77 -10.56
C TYR A 112 -3.24 18.05 -11.70
N LEU A 113 -3.71 17.93 -12.93
CA LEU A 113 -2.94 18.15 -14.14
C LEU A 113 -3.06 19.62 -14.61
N GLU A 114 -2.10 20.07 -15.39
CA GLU A 114 -2.11 21.45 -15.97
C GLU A 114 -3.29 21.68 -16.92
N ASP A 115 -3.83 20.62 -17.54
CA ASP A 115 -5.03 20.68 -18.40
C ASP A 115 -6.35 20.74 -17.62
N GLY A 116 -6.31 20.82 -16.29
CA GLY A 116 -7.47 20.92 -15.41
C GLY A 116 -8.09 19.59 -15.00
N ARG A 117 -7.63 18.44 -15.52
CA ARG A 117 -8.08 17.12 -15.07
C ARG A 117 -7.55 16.81 -13.68
N CYS A 118 -8.34 16.03 -12.92
CA CYS A 118 -7.94 15.51 -11.62
C CYS A 118 -8.05 13.98 -11.64
N LYS A 119 -6.97 13.30 -11.30
CA LYS A 119 -6.95 11.85 -11.09
C LYS A 119 -6.94 11.57 -9.59
N LYS A 120 -7.92 10.78 -9.12
CA LYS A 120 -8.02 10.34 -7.72
C LYS A 120 -7.63 8.87 -7.63
N MET A 121 -6.85 8.53 -6.64
CA MET A 121 -6.35 7.16 -6.41
C MET A 121 -6.24 6.89 -4.92
N LEU A 122 -6.37 5.64 -4.54
CA LEU A 122 -6.00 5.16 -3.21
C LEU A 122 -4.63 4.49 -3.27
N ALA A 123 -3.81 4.68 -2.23
CA ALA A 123 -2.60 3.91 -2.06
C ALA A 123 -2.65 3.14 -0.74
N LEU A 124 -2.16 1.91 -0.78
CA LEU A 124 -1.97 1.07 0.40
C LEU A 124 -0.60 1.34 1.03
N ASN A 125 0.44 1.55 0.22
CA ASN A 125 1.78 1.89 0.68
C ASN A 125 2.04 3.40 0.64
N GLU A 126 2.23 3.94 -0.57
CA GLU A 126 2.68 5.32 -0.73
C GLU A 126 2.37 5.90 -2.10
N PHE A 127 2.35 7.22 -2.13
CA PHE A 127 2.57 8.04 -3.32
C PHE A 127 4.02 8.51 -3.34
N SER A 128 4.64 8.56 -4.50
CA SER A 128 5.92 9.24 -4.69
C SER A 128 5.97 10.02 -6.00
N ILE A 129 6.70 11.13 -5.97
CA ILE A 129 7.07 11.91 -7.16
C ILE A 129 8.57 12.12 -7.12
N ARG A 130 9.25 11.84 -8.24
CA ARG A 130 10.70 11.98 -8.33
C ARG A 130 11.13 12.44 -9.72
N SER A 131 12.16 13.26 -9.79
CA SER A 131 12.76 13.67 -11.04
C SER A 131 13.55 12.51 -11.67
N THR A 132 13.50 12.41 -13.00
CA THR A 132 14.38 11.52 -13.77
C THR A 132 15.61 12.26 -14.30
N MET A 133 15.57 13.60 -14.28
CA MET A 133 16.65 14.45 -14.79
C MET A 133 16.79 15.70 -13.90
N GLY A 134 17.94 15.81 -13.24
CA GLY A 134 18.22 16.98 -12.40
C GLY A 134 17.44 17.05 -11.11
N THR A 135 17.46 18.20 -10.47
CA THR A 135 16.84 18.44 -9.17
C THR A 135 15.34 18.76 -9.33
N MET A 136 14.50 18.04 -8.60
CA MET A 136 13.10 18.41 -8.43
C MET A 136 12.98 19.59 -7.48
N VAL A 137 12.17 20.57 -7.84
CA VAL A 137 11.74 21.66 -6.97
C VAL A 137 10.24 21.53 -6.74
N SER A 138 9.81 21.61 -5.51
CA SER A 138 8.39 21.57 -5.15
C SER A 138 8.10 22.41 -3.94
N ASP A 139 7.09 23.26 -4.02
CA ASP A 139 6.52 23.84 -2.82
C ASP A 139 5.71 22.78 -2.06
N VAL A 140 5.92 22.74 -0.76
CA VAL A 140 5.25 21.82 0.17
C VAL A 140 4.37 22.63 1.12
N TYR A 141 3.12 22.22 1.24
CA TYR A 141 2.15 22.78 2.17
C TYR A 141 1.64 21.69 3.11
N ILE A 142 1.42 22.04 4.38
CA ILE A 142 0.67 21.23 5.36
C ILE A 142 -0.64 21.98 5.61
N LYS A 143 -1.79 21.37 5.28
CA LYS A 143 -3.05 22.09 5.11
C LYS A 143 -2.89 23.26 4.11
N ASP A 144 -3.22 24.47 4.53
CA ASP A 144 -3.09 25.68 3.73
C ASP A 144 -1.82 26.48 4.06
N HIS A 145 -1.01 25.95 5.01
CA HIS A 145 0.23 26.62 5.44
C HIS A 145 1.38 26.22 4.52
N PHE A 146 2.00 27.20 3.86
CA PHE A 146 3.26 27.00 3.16
C PHE A 146 4.34 26.61 4.18
N PHE A 147 4.94 25.42 3.96
CA PHE A 147 5.92 24.86 4.89
C PHE A 147 7.34 25.10 4.42
N GLU A 148 7.65 24.67 3.18
CA GLU A 148 8.99 24.81 2.60
C GLU A 148 8.97 24.73 1.07
N THR A 149 10.06 25.14 0.42
CA THR A 149 10.36 24.80 -0.95
C THR A 149 11.40 23.68 -0.97
N PHE A 150 10.96 22.46 -1.20
CA PHE A 150 11.82 21.28 -1.34
C PHE A 150 12.69 21.36 -2.59
N ARG A 151 13.94 20.89 -2.47
CA ARG A 151 14.86 20.64 -3.59
C ARG A 151 15.60 19.34 -3.33
N GLY A 152 15.53 18.39 -4.30
CA GLY A 152 16.16 17.09 -4.19
C GLY A 152 15.77 16.18 -5.33
N ASP A 153 15.83 14.85 -5.10
CA ASP A 153 15.46 13.87 -6.12
C ASP A 153 13.96 13.60 -6.16
N GLY A 154 13.24 13.78 -5.03
CA GLY A 154 11.82 13.53 -4.96
C GLY A 154 11.25 13.56 -3.54
N ILE A 155 9.94 13.29 -3.46
CA ILE A 155 9.18 13.22 -2.21
C ILE A 155 8.35 11.94 -2.22
N SER A 156 8.29 11.26 -1.07
CA SER A 156 7.39 10.13 -0.81
C SER A 156 6.42 10.49 0.31
N ILE A 157 5.14 10.13 0.14
CA ILE A 157 4.12 10.24 1.19
C ILE A 157 3.54 8.85 1.41
N SER A 158 3.75 8.30 2.61
CA SER A 158 3.40 6.92 2.94
C SER A 158 2.30 6.82 3.99
N THR A 159 1.54 5.74 3.88
CA THR A 159 0.66 5.23 4.95
C THR A 159 1.50 4.61 6.07
N PRO A 160 0.90 4.30 7.22
CA PRO A 160 1.58 3.49 8.24
C PRO A 160 2.01 2.12 7.74
N THR A 161 1.19 1.43 6.94
CA THR A 161 1.57 0.15 6.30
C THR A 161 2.73 0.31 5.33
N GLY A 162 2.73 1.35 4.50
CA GLY A 162 3.82 1.70 3.59
C GLY A 162 5.09 2.19 4.28
N SER A 163 5.02 2.48 5.60
CA SER A 163 6.18 2.94 6.36
C SER A 163 7.34 1.94 6.38
N THR A 164 7.06 0.67 6.10
CA THR A 164 8.05 -0.42 5.98
C THR A 164 8.59 -0.62 4.56
N GLY A 165 8.00 0.07 3.57
CA GLY A 165 8.40 0.03 2.16
C GLY A 165 9.45 1.08 1.80
N LEU A 166 9.19 1.83 0.72
CA LEU A 166 10.08 2.89 0.22
C LEU A 166 10.44 3.89 1.34
N ASN A 167 9.46 4.30 2.13
CA ASN A 167 9.63 5.22 3.26
C ASN A 167 10.78 4.82 4.18
N LYS A 168 10.89 3.53 4.54
CA LYS A 168 11.97 3.04 5.40
C LYS A 168 13.35 3.22 4.74
N SER A 169 13.44 2.96 3.44
CA SER A 169 14.68 3.13 2.67
C SER A 169 15.13 4.58 2.58
N LEU A 170 14.19 5.51 2.73
CA LEU A 170 14.41 6.96 2.76
C LEU A 170 14.72 7.49 4.18
N GLY A 171 14.81 6.62 5.18
CA GLY A 171 15.06 7.01 6.57
C GLY A 171 13.80 7.40 7.36
N GLY A 172 12.62 7.15 6.81
CA GLY A 172 11.36 7.37 7.52
C GLY A 172 11.16 6.40 8.69
N ALA A 173 10.34 6.82 9.65
CA ALA A 173 9.98 6.02 10.81
C ALA A 173 9.06 4.85 10.41
N VAL A 174 9.22 3.70 11.08
CA VAL A 174 8.25 2.60 11.02
C VAL A 174 7.05 2.96 11.88
N ILE A 175 5.88 3.03 11.27
CA ILE A 175 4.63 3.44 11.94
C ILE A 175 3.72 2.22 12.07
N HIS A 176 3.15 2.02 13.27
CA HIS A 176 2.20 0.92 13.48
C HIS A 176 0.92 1.14 12.67
N PRO A 177 0.42 0.13 11.90
CA PRO A 177 -0.71 0.29 10.96
C PRO A 177 -2.05 0.72 11.56
N ARG A 178 -2.19 0.68 12.90
CA ARG A 178 -3.40 1.17 13.59
C ARG A 178 -3.41 2.69 13.83
N LEU A 179 -2.33 3.40 13.50
CA LEU A 179 -2.30 4.86 13.61
C LEU A 179 -2.90 5.49 12.35
N ASP A 180 -3.84 6.40 12.53
CA ASP A 180 -4.42 7.19 11.44
C ASP A 180 -3.55 8.42 11.18
N ALA A 181 -2.50 8.22 10.41
CA ALA A 181 -1.49 9.23 10.09
C ALA A 181 -0.90 8.97 8.69
N ILE A 182 -0.21 9.96 8.14
CA ILE A 182 0.63 9.80 6.95
C ILE A 182 1.99 10.43 7.19
N GLN A 183 3.02 9.93 6.49
CA GLN A 183 4.38 10.40 6.64
C GLN A 183 4.94 10.89 5.31
N MET A 184 5.49 12.10 5.31
CA MET A 184 6.29 12.61 4.19
C MET A 184 7.77 12.37 4.45
N THR A 185 8.49 11.95 3.41
CA THR A 185 9.93 11.71 3.43
C THR A 185 10.56 12.30 2.18
N GLU A 186 11.63 13.06 2.36
CA GLU A 186 12.39 13.67 1.27
C GLU A 186 13.39 12.66 0.68
N MET A 187 13.65 12.74 -0.62
CA MET A 187 14.67 11.95 -1.32
C MET A 187 15.83 12.86 -1.67
N ALA A 188 17.01 12.58 -1.09
CA ALA A 188 18.27 13.28 -1.37
C ALA A 188 18.11 14.82 -1.37
N SER A 189 17.48 15.35 -0.34
CA SER A 189 17.22 16.80 -0.23
C SER A 189 18.51 17.61 -0.17
N ILE A 190 18.51 18.73 -0.89
CA ILE A 190 19.62 19.70 -0.90
C ILE A 190 19.43 20.67 0.26
N ASN A 191 20.33 20.61 1.24
CA ASN A 191 20.34 21.52 2.37
C ASN A 191 21.69 22.22 2.47
N ASN A 192 21.71 23.54 2.30
CA ASN A 192 22.91 24.37 2.34
C ASN A 192 22.59 25.79 2.84
N ARG A 193 23.49 26.75 2.63
CA ARG A 193 23.28 28.14 3.09
C ARG A 193 22.18 28.87 2.32
N VAL A 194 21.89 28.46 1.09
CA VAL A 194 20.91 29.11 0.18
C VAL A 194 19.58 28.38 0.21
N TYR A 195 19.61 27.05 0.17
CA TYR A 195 18.43 26.20 0.16
C TYR A 195 18.33 25.46 1.50
N ARG A 196 17.18 25.56 2.13
CA ARG A 196 16.93 24.94 3.43
C ARG A 196 15.62 24.15 3.35
N THR A 197 15.69 22.89 3.70
CA THR A 197 14.55 22.00 3.94
C THR A 197 14.65 21.43 5.34
N LEU A 198 13.57 20.83 5.82
CA LEU A 198 13.60 20.21 7.14
C LEU A 198 14.56 19.01 7.18
N SER A 199 14.71 18.29 6.05
CA SER A 199 15.58 17.10 5.91
C SER A 199 15.29 16.01 6.94
N SER A 200 14.08 15.96 7.46
CA SER A 200 13.60 14.96 8.42
C SER A 200 12.21 14.51 8.05
N PRO A 201 11.86 13.23 8.26
CA PRO A 201 10.51 12.76 8.04
C PRO A 201 9.48 13.53 8.87
N ILE A 202 8.33 13.84 8.26
CA ILE A 202 7.22 14.54 8.92
C ILE A 202 6.03 13.60 8.98
N ILE A 203 5.43 13.42 10.16
CA ILE A 203 4.21 12.65 10.37
C ILE A 203 3.10 13.62 10.73
N ILE A 204 1.98 13.54 10.00
CA ILE A 204 0.79 14.35 10.27
C ILE A 204 -0.42 13.46 10.58
N PRO A 205 -1.36 13.92 11.42
CA PRO A 205 -2.58 13.19 11.75
C PRO A 205 -3.60 13.19 10.60
N SER A 206 -4.66 12.43 10.76
CA SER A 206 -5.68 12.20 9.72
C SER A 206 -6.53 13.42 9.36
N ASP A 207 -6.55 14.46 10.19
CA ASP A 207 -7.25 15.73 9.92
C ASP A 207 -6.37 16.77 9.20
N GLU A 208 -5.15 16.38 8.80
CA GLU A 208 -4.21 17.18 8.03
C GLU A 208 -3.88 16.51 6.69
N TRP A 209 -3.35 17.31 5.76
CA TRP A 209 -2.95 16.83 4.43
C TRP A 209 -1.70 17.54 3.94
N PHE A 210 -0.94 16.86 3.08
CA PHE A 210 0.14 17.46 2.32
C PHE A 210 -0.36 17.93 0.97
N THR A 211 0.08 19.12 0.53
CA THR A 211 -0.05 19.56 -0.83
C THR A 211 1.33 19.84 -1.41
N LEU A 212 1.63 19.19 -2.53
CA LEU A 212 2.85 19.39 -3.30
C LEU A 212 2.52 20.20 -4.55
N LYS A 213 3.31 21.23 -4.84
CA LYS A 213 3.25 22.00 -6.10
C LYS A 213 4.61 21.89 -6.78
N PRO A 214 4.85 20.82 -7.54
CA PRO A 214 6.13 20.62 -8.20
C PRO A 214 6.28 21.57 -9.38
N GLU A 215 7.50 22.07 -9.58
CA GLU A 215 7.88 22.79 -10.78
C GLU A 215 8.38 21.80 -11.86
N ASN A 216 8.03 22.03 -13.11
CA ASN A 216 8.55 21.32 -14.29
C ASN A 216 8.50 19.78 -14.16
N THR A 217 7.30 19.19 -14.22
CA THR A 217 7.08 17.76 -14.04
C THR A 217 7.21 16.91 -15.31
N GLN A 218 7.59 17.48 -16.46
CA GLN A 218 7.73 16.74 -17.73
C GLN A 218 8.73 15.57 -17.64
N SER A 219 9.73 15.67 -16.77
CA SER A 219 10.70 14.63 -16.50
C SER A 219 10.51 13.96 -15.12
N ALA A 220 9.30 13.97 -14.59
CA ALA A 220 8.99 13.33 -13.31
C ALA A 220 8.33 11.95 -13.50
N ILE A 221 8.65 11.04 -12.60
CA ILE A 221 7.91 9.80 -12.39
C ILE A 221 7.00 10.00 -11.19
N LEU A 222 5.70 9.77 -11.40
CA LEU A 222 4.72 9.64 -10.34
C LEU A 222 4.44 8.16 -10.10
N SER A 223 4.38 7.76 -8.85
CA SER A 223 4.05 6.38 -8.50
C SER A 223 3.03 6.35 -7.37
N VAL A 224 2.07 5.43 -7.47
CA VAL A 224 1.14 5.06 -6.42
C VAL A 224 1.29 3.56 -6.23
N ASP A 225 1.83 3.15 -5.11
CA ASP A 225 2.20 1.75 -4.85
C ASP A 225 3.09 1.17 -5.98
N ASN A 226 2.62 0.11 -6.63
CA ASN A 226 3.32 -0.55 -7.74
C ASN A 226 2.95 0.00 -9.14
N GLN A 227 2.15 1.06 -9.22
CA GLN A 227 1.80 1.71 -10.48
C GLN A 227 2.63 2.97 -10.68
N SER A 228 3.11 3.21 -11.91
CA SER A 228 3.95 4.38 -12.21
C SER A 228 3.59 5.01 -13.55
N TRP A 229 3.71 6.32 -13.61
CA TRP A 229 3.42 7.13 -14.81
C TRP A 229 4.55 8.12 -15.06
N LEU A 230 4.82 8.33 -16.35
CA LEU A 230 5.80 9.28 -16.87
C LEU A 230 5.09 10.39 -17.66
N ASN A 231 5.74 11.52 -17.79
CA ASN A 231 5.34 12.62 -18.69
C ASN A 231 3.95 13.21 -18.36
N TYR A 232 3.61 13.29 -17.09
CA TYR A 232 2.43 14.03 -16.64
C TYR A 232 2.82 15.45 -16.26
N GLU A 233 2.14 16.43 -16.85
CA GLU A 233 2.24 17.84 -16.46
C GLU A 233 1.33 18.06 -15.24
N VAL A 234 1.93 18.04 -14.05
CA VAL A 234 1.23 18.11 -12.77
C VAL A 234 1.34 19.51 -12.18
N SER A 235 0.20 20.12 -11.91
CA SER A 235 0.14 21.41 -11.24
C SER A 235 0.16 21.28 -9.71
N LYS A 236 -0.46 20.20 -9.20
CA LYS A 236 -0.60 19.99 -7.75
C LYS A 236 -0.88 18.53 -7.44
N VAL A 237 -0.36 18.03 -6.32
CA VAL A 237 -0.77 16.76 -5.72
C VAL A 237 -1.20 17.02 -4.29
N THR A 238 -2.35 16.45 -3.89
CA THR A 238 -2.81 16.48 -2.50
C THR A 238 -2.89 15.06 -1.95
N CYS A 239 -2.33 14.86 -0.77
CA CYS A 239 -2.29 13.57 -0.08
C CYS A 239 -2.84 13.69 1.33
N GLN A 240 -3.79 12.83 1.68
CA GLN A 240 -4.41 12.78 3.02
C GLN A 240 -4.79 11.35 3.38
N VAL A 241 -5.04 11.09 4.66
CA VAL A 241 -5.64 9.80 5.07
C VAL A 241 -7.00 9.66 4.39
N ALA A 242 -7.21 8.54 3.69
CA ALA A 242 -8.48 8.28 3.02
C ALA A 242 -9.61 8.00 4.02
N LYS A 243 -10.85 8.23 3.60
CA LYS A 243 -12.05 7.82 4.36
C LYS A 243 -12.21 6.30 4.33
N GLN A 244 -11.87 5.69 3.21
CA GLN A 244 -11.87 4.25 3.01
C GLN A 244 -10.73 3.60 3.79
N ARG A 245 -10.95 2.36 4.20
CA ARG A 245 -9.95 1.53 4.86
C ARG A 245 -9.90 0.17 4.18
N ILE A 246 -8.73 -0.44 4.13
CA ILE A 246 -8.63 -1.83 3.73
C ILE A 246 -8.91 -2.73 4.94
N HIS A 247 -9.64 -3.82 4.71
CA HIS A 247 -9.98 -4.82 5.72
C HIS A 247 -9.27 -6.14 5.43
N PHE A 248 -8.66 -6.72 6.45
CA PHE A 248 -8.01 -8.03 6.37
C PHE A 248 -8.81 -9.08 7.12
N GLY A 249 -8.87 -10.31 6.61
CA GLY A 249 -9.41 -11.46 7.35
C GLY A 249 -8.58 -11.70 8.61
N SER A 250 -9.22 -11.72 9.78
CA SER A 250 -8.53 -11.77 11.07
C SER A 250 -8.24 -13.17 11.60
N PHE A 251 -8.60 -14.24 10.88
CA PHE A 251 -8.47 -15.62 11.35
C PHE A 251 -7.01 -16.13 11.44
N LYS A 252 -6.05 -15.44 10.85
CA LYS A 252 -4.62 -15.55 11.12
C LYS A 252 -3.96 -14.22 10.82
N HIS A 253 -4.00 -13.28 11.77
CA HIS A 253 -3.33 -11.99 11.56
C HIS A 253 -2.05 -11.94 12.38
N THR A 254 -0.90 -12.03 11.69
CA THR A 254 0.42 -11.96 12.31
C THR A 254 0.64 -10.58 12.92
N HIS A 255 1.15 -10.53 14.15
CA HIS A 255 1.44 -9.27 14.82
C HIS A 255 2.42 -8.43 14.00
N PHE A 256 2.15 -7.13 13.87
CA PHE A 256 2.94 -6.23 13.03
C PHE A 256 4.44 -6.23 13.37
N TRP A 257 4.77 -6.22 14.65
CA TRP A 257 6.17 -6.20 15.09
C TRP A 257 6.92 -7.51 14.79
N ASP A 258 6.23 -8.64 14.76
CA ASP A 258 6.84 -9.91 14.34
C ASP A 258 7.23 -9.87 12.85
N ARG A 259 6.41 -9.20 12.02
CA ARG A 259 6.73 -8.96 10.60
C ARG A 259 7.95 -8.05 10.45
N VAL A 260 8.00 -6.96 11.21
CA VAL A 260 9.13 -6.01 11.21
C VAL A 260 10.41 -6.71 11.66
N GLU A 261 10.35 -7.50 12.75
CA GLU A 261 11.49 -8.27 13.23
C GLU A 261 11.99 -9.27 12.18
N ASN A 262 11.08 -10.07 11.62
CA ASN A 262 11.44 -11.07 10.63
C ASN A 262 12.01 -10.46 9.34
N ALA A 263 11.48 -9.33 8.89
CA ALA A 263 11.89 -8.69 7.64
C ALA A 263 13.23 -7.94 7.76
N PHE A 264 13.52 -7.32 8.91
CA PHE A 264 14.64 -6.36 9.01
C PHE A 264 15.71 -6.71 10.04
N ILE A 265 15.37 -7.47 11.07
CA ILE A 265 16.30 -7.77 12.17
C ILE A 265 16.80 -9.21 12.07
N GLY A 266 15.91 -10.12 11.63
CA GLY A 266 16.14 -11.56 11.67
C GLY A 266 15.93 -12.15 13.07
N ARG A 267 15.46 -13.39 13.16
CA ARG A 267 15.41 -14.09 14.43
C ARG A 267 16.83 -14.37 14.89
N LYS A 268 17.17 -14.06 16.13
CA LYS A 268 18.33 -14.65 16.80
C LYS A 268 18.19 -16.15 16.69
N GLN A 269 19.09 -16.82 15.95
CA GLN A 269 19.26 -18.25 16.10
C GLN A 269 19.59 -18.44 17.59
N SER A 270 18.72 -19.16 18.32
CA SER A 270 19.05 -19.61 19.67
C SER A 270 20.34 -20.41 19.58
N LEU A 271 21.41 -19.84 20.12
CA LEU A 271 22.68 -20.51 20.35
C LEU A 271 22.48 -21.72 21.25
#